data_265444945e04123c6f28a723b331ef1e
#
_entry.id   265444945e04123c6f28a723b331ef1e
#
_cell.length_a   1.000
_cell.length_b   1.000
_cell.length_c   1.000
_cell.angle_alpha   90.00
_cell.angle_beta   90.00
_cell.angle_gamma   90.00
#
_symmetry.space_group_name_H-M   'P 1'
#
loop_
_entity.id
_entity.type
_entity.pdbx_description
1 polymer ?
#
loop_
_entity_poly.entity_id
_entity_poly.type
_entity_poly.pdbx_seq_one_letter_code
_entity_poly.pdbx_strand_id
1 'polypeptide(L)'
;EMTLKGMHEGVLFINGSELNPAADDRLLVMPGMIPSEPAMTQSTISGAKRDGKLVFIAYPEQFRSWDETDYDGLEVYNLYTNTKNINYGLLAFDALWSYRSYSHLLFSTFYERPHNNLKKWDELIKAQNSKLVAVAGNDAHANVGLSFQHLTGERILQFKLDPYERSFQVVRVHALLERNQTVDPETILSSLARGHCFISFDLFCDAGGFRFTANNGIEKVMMGDEIKLSDSGVRLTVKTPVKSRMMYFRNGEMFHEEREVLDKELLVRERGVYRVEIYLDQLREPLSNQPWIISNPIYVR
;
A
#
# COMPACT_ATOMS: atom_id res chain seq x y z
N GLU A 1 10.67 2.43 21.73
CA GLU A 1 10.64 3.56 20.78
C GLU A 1 11.78 3.41 19.81
N MET A 2 11.47 3.34 18.52
CA MET A 2 12.50 3.34 17.49
C MET A 2 13.00 4.78 17.33
N THR A 3 14.21 5.05 17.81
CA THR A 3 14.83 6.39 17.75
C THR A 3 15.68 6.62 16.50
N LEU A 4 15.78 5.60 15.63
CA LEU A 4 16.56 5.69 14.39
C LEU A 4 15.87 6.66 13.40
N LYS A 5 16.65 7.60 12.88
CA LYS A 5 16.25 8.47 11.77
C LYS A 5 17.46 8.80 10.91
N GLY A 6 17.19 9.08 9.63
CA GLY A 6 18.27 9.32 8.66
C GLY A 6 18.84 8.02 8.08
N MET A 7 19.94 8.12 7.38
CA MET A 7 20.55 6.99 6.66
C MET A 7 21.40 6.12 7.60
N HIS A 8 21.08 4.83 7.69
CA HIS A 8 21.84 3.83 8.43
C HIS A 8 22.02 2.57 7.57
N GLU A 9 23.25 2.20 7.30
CA GLU A 9 23.60 0.98 6.52
C GLU A 9 22.84 0.86 5.20
N GLY A 10 22.61 1.97 4.50
CA GLY A 10 21.86 2.00 3.22
C GLY A 10 20.35 2.03 3.36
N VAL A 11 19.82 2.06 4.58
CA VAL A 11 18.38 2.20 4.87
C VAL A 11 18.09 3.60 5.39
N LEU A 12 17.15 4.30 4.75
CA LEU A 12 16.69 5.60 5.19
C LEU A 12 15.49 5.42 6.15
N PHE A 13 15.69 5.84 7.42
CA PHE A 13 14.64 5.82 8.43
C PHE A 13 13.95 7.18 8.49
N ILE A 14 12.65 7.19 8.24
CA ILE A 14 11.78 8.36 8.38
C ILE A 14 10.81 8.08 9.52
N ASN A 15 10.89 8.85 10.59
CA ASN A 15 9.98 8.69 11.72
C ASN A 15 8.61 9.30 11.43
N GLY A 16 7.60 8.75 12.07
CA GLY A 16 6.23 9.22 12.03
C GLY A 16 5.51 8.89 13.33
N SER A 17 4.24 9.22 13.39
CA SER A 17 3.36 8.91 14.52
C SER A 17 2.10 8.23 14.03
N GLU A 18 1.64 7.22 14.75
CA GLU A 18 0.26 6.75 14.69
C GLU A 18 -0.51 7.44 15.79
N LEU A 19 -1.55 8.18 15.44
CA LEU A 19 -2.36 8.98 16.34
C LEU A 19 -3.79 8.43 16.43
N ASN A 20 -4.37 8.49 17.62
CA ASN A 20 -5.76 8.09 17.90
C ASN A 20 -6.54 9.30 18.40
N PRO A 21 -6.95 10.23 17.51
CA PRO A 21 -7.66 11.43 17.93
C PRO A 21 -9.07 11.13 18.50
N ALA A 22 -9.75 10.12 17.96
CA ALA A 22 -11.02 9.63 18.45
C ALA A 22 -10.97 8.09 18.62
N ALA A 23 -11.97 7.49 19.26
CA ALA A 23 -11.94 6.09 19.71
C ALA A 23 -11.58 5.06 18.61
N ASP A 24 -12.12 5.26 17.39
CA ASP A 24 -11.92 4.34 16.28
C ASP A 24 -11.08 4.96 15.13
N ASP A 25 -10.76 6.26 15.24
CA ASP A 25 -9.99 6.94 14.21
C ASP A 25 -8.49 6.78 14.45
N ARG A 26 -7.78 6.39 13.41
CA ARG A 26 -6.32 6.27 13.42
C ARG A 26 -5.73 7.00 12.24
N LEU A 27 -4.69 7.78 12.51
CA LEU A 27 -3.98 8.57 11.53
C LEU A 27 -2.48 8.23 11.56
N LEU A 28 -1.91 7.96 10.39
CA LEU A 28 -0.46 7.92 10.21
C LEU A 28 0.01 9.31 9.79
N VAL A 29 0.88 9.91 10.57
CA VAL A 29 1.39 11.25 10.33
C VAL A 29 2.90 11.22 10.19
N MET A 30 3.44 11.77 9.11
CA MET A 30 4.89 11.79 8.82
C MET A 30 5.29 13.07 8.05
N PRO A 31 6.53 13.54 8.20
CA PRO A 31 7.56 13.07 9.11
C PRO A 31 7.40 13.59 10.54
N GLY A 32 8.13 12.98 11.46
CA GLY A 32 8.31 13.46 12.81
C GLY A 32 7.25 12.99 13.80
N MET A 33 7.63 13.00 15.06
CA MET A 33 6.76 12.62 16.16
C MET A 33 5.80 13.76 16.50
N ILE A 34 4.54 13.41 16.75
CA ILE A 34 3.53 14.30 17.31
C ILE A 34 3.08 13.69 18.64
N PRO A 35 3.04 14.47 19.75
CA PRO A 35 2.46 13.99 20.99
C PRO A 35 0.99 13.58 20.75
N SER A 36 0.62 12.42 21.27
CA SER A 36 -0.77 11.96 21.21
C SER A 36 -1.55 12.67 22.32
N GLU A 37 -2.17 13.78 21.99
CA GLU A 37 -3.12 14.45 22.88
C GLU A 37 -4.54 14.15 22.39
N PRO A 38 -5.50 13.97 23.31
CA PRO A 38 -6.90 13.84 22.92
C PRO A 38 -7.35 15.09 22.18
N ALA A 39 -7.69 14.94 20.91
CA ALA A 39 -8.16 16.03 20.05
C ALA A 39 -9.21 15.49 19.09
N MET A 40 -9.97 16.40 18.45
CA MET A 40 -10.88 15.99 17.39
C MET A 40 -10.08 15.61 16.14
N THR A 41 -10.56 14.62 15.38
CA THR A 41 -9.89 14.10 14.18
C THR A 41 -9.52 15.23 13.21
N GLN A 42 -10.46 16.14 12.88
CA GLN A 42 -10.19 17.28 11.98
C GLN A 42 -9.12 18.23 12.52
N SER A 43 -9.12 18.54 13.81
CA SER A 43 -8.11 19.42 14.39
C SER A 43 -6.71 18.81 14.33
N THR A 44 -6.62 17.49 14.50
CA THR A 44 -5.36 16.73 14.36
C THR A 44 -4.87 16.76 12.91
N ILE A 45 -5.75 16.48 11.93
CA ILE A 45 -5.43 16.56 10.50
C ILE A 45 -4.94 17.97 10.15
N SER A 46 -5.75 19.00 10.48
CA SER A 46 -5.43 20.40 10.15
C SER A 46 -4.15 20.89 10.83
N GLY A 47 -3.87 20.44 12.05
CA GLY A 47 -2.61 20.71 12.75
C GLY A 47 -1.41 20.12 12.02
N ALA A 48 -1.46 18.83 11.70
CA ALA A 48 -0.42 18.13 10.97
C ALA A 48 -0.17 18.76 9.58
N LYS A 49 -1.23 19.11 8.86
CA LYS A 49 -1.13 19.76 7.54
C LYS A 49 -0.50 21.16 7.62
N ARG A 50 -0.80 21.96 8.63
CA ARG A 50 -0.13 23.27 8.86
C ARG A 50 1.36 23.12 9.09
N ASP A 51 1.77 22.00 9.72
CA ASP A 51 3.18 21.67 9.95
C ASP A 51 3.85 21.02 8.71
N GLY A 52 3.19 20.99 7.57
CA GLY A 52 3.71 20.41 6.32
C GLY A 52 3.83 18.90 6.33
N LYS A 53 3.09 18.20 7.20
CA LYS A 53 3.13 16.75 7.33
C LYS A 53 2.13 16.07 6.40
N LEU A 54 2.42 14.82 6.01
CA LEU A 54 1.49 13.94 5.35
C LEU A 54 0.61 13.24 6.39
N VAL A 55 -0.65 13.07 6.05
CA VAL A 55 -1.65 12.43 6.91
C VAL A 55 -2.36 11.35 6.11
N PHE A 56 -2.24 10.09 6.53
CA PHE A 56 -2.97 8.97 5.95
C PHE A 56 -3.94 8.39 6.99
N ILE A 57 -5.15 8.04 6.54
CA ILE A 57 -6.08 7.28 7.36
C ILE A 57 -5.57 5.84 7.46
N ALA A 58 -5.27 5.40 8.68
CA ALA A 58 -4.97 4.00 8.99
C ALA A 58 -6.26 3.25 9.33
N TYR A 59 -6.27 1.94 9.07
CA TYR A 59 -7.41 1.05 9.34
C TYR A 59 -8.76 1.61 8.82
N PRO A 60 -8.91 1.84 7.52
CA PRO A 60 -10.13 2.43 6.95
C PRO A 60 -11.40 1.68 7.33
N GLU A 61 -11.33 0.39 7.59
CA GLU A 61 -12.47 -0.42 8.04
C GLU A 61 -12.99 -0.06 9.43
N GLN A 62 -12.17 0.59 10.27
CA GLN A 62 -12.52 1.03 11.61
C GLN A 62 -12.83 2.54 11.67
N PHE A 63 -12.29 3.32 10.74
CA PHE A 63 -12.41 4.78 10.71
C PHE A 63 -13.86 5.23 10.60
N ARG A 64 -14.25 6.27 11.36
CA ARG A 64 -15.63 6.77 11.46
C ARG A 64 -15.81 8.19 10.93
N SER A 65 -14.82 9.04 11.06
CA SER A 65 -14.92 10.47 10.73
C SER A 65 -14.72 10.74 9.24
N TRP A 66 -15.53 10.10 8.38
CA TRP A 66 -15.41 10.19 6.92
C TRP A 66 -15.82 11.55 6.34
N ASP A 67 -16.46 12.41 7.13
CA ASP A 67 -16.81 13.78 6.73
C ASP A 67 -15.61 14.74 6.83
N GLU A 68 -14.50 14.28 7.44
CA GLU A 68 -13.27 15.05 7.55
C GLU A 68 -12.52 15.11 6.21
N THR A 69 -11.73 16.16 6.04
CA THR A 69 -11.02 16.46 4.78
C THR A 69 -9.54 16.75 5.02
N ASP A 70 -8.81 17.05 3.97
CA ASP A 70 -7.41 17.47 3.96
C ASP A 70 -6.36 16.37 4.32
N TYR A 71 -6.77 15.11 4.49
CA TYR A 71 -5.82 14.02 4.55
C TYR A 71 -5.29 13.67 3.15
N ASP A 72 -4.07 13.12 3.09
CA ASP A 72 -3.37 12.85 1.82
C ASP A 72 -3.76 11.50 1.20
N GLY A 73 -4.29 10.56 1.98
CA GLY A 73 -4.66 9.26 1.46
C GLY A 73 -5.05 8.25 2.53
N LEU A 74 -5.06 6.98 2.12
CA LEU A 74 -5.47 5.85 2.95
C LEU A 74 -4.44 4.73 2.94
N GLU A 75 -4.23 4.08 4.07
CA GLU A 75 -3.60 2.78 4.15
C GLU A 75 -4.61 1.71 3.72
N VAL A 76 -4.67 1.43 2.41
CA VAL A 76 -5.67 0.51 1.86
C VAL A 76 -5.41 -0.95 2.21
N TYR A 77 -4.17 -1.28 2.58
CA TYR A 77 -3.78 -2.61 3.03
C TYR A 77 -2.87 -2.52 4.26
N ASN A 78 -3.22 -3.30 5.29
CA ASN A 78 -2.42 -3.49 6.48
C ASN A 78 -2.27 -4.99 6.74
N LEU A 79 -1.03 -5.47 6.82
CA LEU A 79 -0.76 -6.90 6.97
C LEU A 79 -1.34 -7.47 8.27
N TYR A 80 -1.24 -6.72 9.38
CA TYR A 80 -1.74 -7.16 10.68
C TYR A 80 -3.26 -7.32 10.69
N THR A 81 -4.00 -6.42 10.08
CA THR A 81 -5.47 -6.50 10.00
C THR A 81 -5.92 -7.75 9.26
N ASN A 82 -5.23 -8.13 8.18
CA ASN A 82 -5.54 -9.34 7.42
C ASN A 82 -5.25 -10.63 8.20
N THR A 83 -4.35 -10.58 9.22
CA THR A 83 -4.09 -11.76 10.06
C THR A 83 -5.20 -12.09 11.05
N LYS A 84 -6.18 -11.23 11.27
CA LYS A 84 -7.30 -11.47 12.19
C LYS A 84 -8.24 -12.60 11.75
N ASN A 85 -8.25 -12.97 10.48
CA ASN A 85 -9.10 -14.04 9.92
C ASN A 85 -8.40 -15.41 9.85
N ILE A 86 -7.31 -15.60 10.56
CA ILE A 86 -6.46 -16.80 10.49
C ILE A 86 -7.14 -18.00 11.14
N ASN A 87 -7.12 -19.13 10.44
CA ASN A 87 -7.33 -20.43 11.05
C ASN A 87 -6.08 -20.87 11.81
N TYR A 88 -6.05 -20.66 13.13
CA TYR A 88 -4.89 -20.96 13.98
C TYR A 88 -4.44 -22.44 13.91
N GLY A 89 -5.33 -23.36 13.56
CA GLY A 89 -4.99 -24.79 13.39
C GLY A 89 -4.15 -25.04 12.15
N LEU A 90 -4.51 -24.43 11.03
CA LEU A 90 -3.71 -24.46 9.80
C LEU A 90 -2.37 -23.71 9.98
N LEU A 91 -2.41 -22.56 10.66
CA LEU A 91 -1.21 -21.80 10.99
C LEU A 91 -0.20 -22.63 11.81
N ALA A 92 -0.67 -23.33 12.82
CA ALA A 92 0.17 -24.18 13.66
C ALA A 92 0.76 -25.35 12.86
N PHE A 93 -0.01 -25.96 11.96
CA PHE A 93 0.43 -27.04 11.11
C PHE A 93 1.48 -26.56 10.10
N ASP A 94 1.24 -25.44 9.43
CA ASP A 94 2.19 -24.84 8.49
C ASP A 94 3.46 -24.32 9.19
N ALA A 95 3.32 -23.75 10.39
CA ALA A 95 4.45 -23.31 11.19
C ALA A 95 5.35 -24.49 11.61
N LEU A 96 4.78 -25.63 11.96
CA LEU A 96 5.56 -26.82 12.35
C LEU A 96 6.25 -27.52 11.19
N TRP A 97 5.63 -27.54 10.00
CA TRP A 97 6.10 -28.33 8.86
C TRP A 97 6.85 -27.50 7.82
N SER A 98 6.40 -26.30 7.52
CA SER A 98 6.89 -25.49 6.41
C SER A 98 7.75 -24.30 6.84
N TYR A 99 7.62 -23.85 8.09
CA TYR A 99 8.22 -22.59 8.55
C TYR A 99 9.74 -22.52 8.43
N ARG A 100 10.42 -23.65 8.61
CA ARG A 100 11.89 -23.70 8.53
C ARG A 100 12.39 -23.55 7.08
N SER A 101 11.63 -24.05 6.11
CA SER A 101 12.03 -24.09 4.69
C SER A 101 11.32 -23.04 3.84
N TYR A 102 10.09 -22.66 4.21
CA TYR A 102 9.21 -21.81 3.39
C TYR A 102 8.42 -20.83 4.24
N SER A 103 9.08 -20.16 5.16
CA SER A 103 8.43 -19.20 6.07
C SER A 103 7.68 -18.07 5.37
N HIS A 104 8.10 -17.69 4.17
CA HIS A 104 7.41 -16.71 3.34
C HIS A 104 6.05 -17.19 2.83
N LEU A 105 5.85 -18.50 2.65
CA LEU A 105 4.55 -19.05 2.26
C LEU A 105 3.49 -18.88 3.33
N LEU A 106 3.89 -18.79 4.60
CA LEU A 106 2.96 -18.50 5.69
C LEU A 106 2.24 -17.17 5.48
N PHE A 107 2.97 -16.13 5.07
CA PHE A 107 2.39 -14.81 4.81
C PHE A 107 1.50 -14.79 3.56
N SER A 108 1.73 -15.69 2.60
CA SER A 108 0.90 -15.79 1.41
C SER A 108 -0.51 -16.30 1.71
N THR A 109 -0.69 -17.07 2.78
CA THR A 109 -2.01 -17.57 3.21
C THR A 109 -2.90 -16.49 3.82
N PHE A 110 -2.31 -15.34 4.20
CA PHE A 110 -3.00 -14.21 4.81
C PHE A 110 -3.29 -13.09 3.84
N TYR A 111 -2.77 -13.19 2.64
CA TYR A 111 -2.95 -12.14 1.66
C TYR A 111 -4.30 -12.27 0.97
N GLU A 112 -5.12 -11.26 1.15
CA GLU A 112 -6.39 -11.10 0.47
C GLU A 112 -6.49 -9.67 -0.08
N ARG A 113 -7.07 -9.53 -1.29
CA ARG A 113 -7.30 -8.22 -1.90
C ARG A 113 -8.18 -7.38 -0.98
N PRO A 114 -7.77 -6.15 -0.62
CA PRO A 114 -8.53 -5.30 0.30
C PRO A 114 -9.73 -4.64 -0.39
N HIS A 115 -10.73 -5.45 -0.75
CA HIS A 115 -11.88 -5.03 -1.56
C HIS A 115 -12.60 -3.81 -1.00
N ASN A 116 -12.89 -3.81 0.31
CA ASN A 116 -13.66 -2.75 0.96
C ASN A 116 -12.87 -1.44 1.01
N ASN A 117 -11.57 -1.49 1.33
CA ASN A 117 -10.72 -0.32 1.42
C ASN A 117 -10.46 0.29 0.04
N LEU A 118 -10.25 -0.54 -0.99
CA LEU A 118 -10.12 -0.05 -2.38
C LEU A 118 -11.42 0.58 -2.87
N LYS A 119 -12.57 -0.03 -2.58
CA LYS A 119 -13.87 0.54 -2.92
C LYS A 119 -14.09 1.88 -2.21
N LYS A 120 -13.79 1.96 -0.91
CA LYS A 120 -13.91 3.20 -0.14
C LYS A 120 -12.99 4.30 -0.68
N TRP A 121 -11.76 3.95 -1.04
CA TRP A 121 -10.80 4.86 -1.66
C TRP A 121 -11.32 5.42 -3.00
N ASP A 122 -11.80 4.54 -3.90
CA ASP A 122 -12.40 4.94 -5.19
C ASP A 122 -13.63 5.86 -4.99
N GLU A 123 -14.49 5.58 -4.01
CA GLU A 123 -15.66 6.40 -3.65
C GLU A 123 -15.26 7.80 -3.14
N LEU A 124 -14.25 7.89 -2.28
CA LEU A 124 -13.77 9.15 -1.73
C LEU A 124 -13.14 10.04 -2.81
N ILE A 125 -12.30 9.48 -3.69
CA ILE A 125 -11.74 10.22 -4.83
C ILE A 125 -12.85 10.81 -5.69
N LYS A 126 -13.90 10.02 -5.96
CA LYS A 126 -15.04 10.47 -6.76
C LYS A 126 -15.86 11.55 -6.05
N ALA A 127 -16.17 11.36 -4.76
CA ALA A 127 -17.01 12.26 -3.99
C ALA A 127 -16.35 13.62 -3.73
N GLN A 128 -15.08 13.59 -3.35
CA GLN A 128 -14.32 14.79 -3.00
C GLN A 128 -13.64 15.44 -4.21
N ASN A 129 -13.65 14.80 -5.37
CA ASN A 129 -12.87 15.19 -6.56
C ASN A 129 -11.40 15.51 -6.23
N SER A 130 -10.85 14.81 -5.25
CA SER A 130 -9.52 15.00 -4.68
C SER A 130 -8.55 13.90 -5.14
N LYS A 131 -7.26 14.19 -5.00
CA LYS A 131 -6.21 13.22 -5.22
C LYS A 131 -5.86 12.56 -3.89
N LEU A 132 -6.37 11.36 -3.66
CA LEU A 132 -6.05 10.58 -2.48
C LEU A 132 -5.09 9.45 -2.85
N VAL A 133 -4.02 9.32 -2.08
CA VAL A 133 -2.97 8.32 -2.30
C VAL A 133 -3.29 7.03 -1.55
N ALA A 134 -3.15 5.90 -2.23
CA ALA A 134 -3.17 4.59 -1.58
C ALA A 134 -1.75 4.20 -1.13
N VAL A 135 -1.62 3.83 0.12
CA VAL A 135 -0.41 3.24 0.71
C VAL A 135 -0.74 1.92 1.39
N ALA A 136 0.29 1.18 1.76
CA ALA A 136 0.17 -0.06 2.51
C ALA A 136 1.23 -0.14 3.60
N GLY A 137 0.92 -0.85 4.68
CA GLY A 137 1.82 -1.08 5.79
C GLY A 137 1.91 -2.55 6.19
N ASN A 138 3.04 -2.92 6.78
CA ASN A 138 3.23 -4.24 7.38
C ASN A 138 2.75 -4.29 8.83
N ASP A 139 2.66 -3.13 9.50
CA ASP A 139 2.32 -3.03 10.92
C ASP A 139 3.14 -4.02 11.79
N ALA A 140 4.43 -4.09 11.49
CA ALA A 140 5.30 -5.10 12.02
C ALA A 140 5.68 -4.78 13.47
N HIS A 141 5.26 -5.64 14.39
CA HIS A 141 5.53 -5.48 15.83
C HIS A 141 6.53 -6.51 16.36
N ALA A 142 6.86 -7.55 15.60
CA ALA A 142 7.69 -8.70 16.00
C ALA A 142 7.23 -9.33 17.33
N ASN A 143 5.92 -9.31 17.60
CA ASN A 143 5.31 -9.78 18.83
C ASN A 143 4.35 -10.96 18.63
N VAL A 144 4.08 -11.37 17.40
CA VAL A 144 3.33 -12.58 17.09
C VAL A 144 4.24 -13.79 17.24
N GLY A 145 3.93 -14.67 18.18
CA GLY A 145 4.72 -15.86 18.44
C GLY A 145 3.93 -16.96 19.11
N LEU A 146 4.34 -18.19 18.86
CA LEU A 146 3.88 -19.36 19.60
C LEU A 146 4.83 -19.57 20.78
N SER A 147 4.30 -19.44 22.00
CA SER A 147 5.04 -19.82 23.20
C SER A 147 4.47 -21.13 23.76
N PHE A 148 5.33 -22.12 23.84
CA PHE A 148 5.00 -23.37 24.56
C PHE A 148 5.52 -23.26 25.98
N GLN A 149 4.62 -23.38 26.96
CA GLN A 149 4.95 -23.40 28.37
C GLN A 149 4.79 -24.85 28.92
N HIS A 150 5.71 -25.21 29.80
CA HIS A 150 5.56 -26.42 30.58
C HIS A 150 4.46 -26.23 31.63
N LEU A 151 3.86 -27.34 32.13
CA LEU A 151 2.90 -27.32 33.25
C LEU A 151 3.42 -26.60 34.51
N THR A 152 4.73 -26.42 34.61
CA THR A 152 5.43 -25.66 35.69
C THR A 152 5.51 -24.17 35.42
N GLY A 153 4.99 -23.65 34.28
CA GLY A 153 5.07 -22.23 33.93
C GLY A 153 6.39 -21.78 33.26
N GLU A 154 7.37 -22.66 33.14
CA GLU A 154 8.62 -22.37 32.43
C GLU A 154 8.40 -22.35 30.90
N ARG A 155 8.95 -21.33 30.24
CA ARG A 155 8.92 -21.22 28.78
C ARG A 155 9.91 -22.20 28.18
N ILE A 156 9.41 -23.22 27.45
CA ILE A 156 10.25 -24.23 26.81
C ILE A 156 10.76 -23.75 25.45
N LEU A 157 9.89 -23.06 24.68
CA LEU A 157 10.20 -22.65 23.33
C LEU A 157 9.35 -21.44 22.93
N GLN A 158 9.98 -20.45 22.31
CA GLN A 158 9.30 -19.29 21.75
C GLN A 158 9.70 -19.14 20.27
N PHE A 159 8.74 -19.30 19.38
CA PHE A 159 8.92 -19.01 17.97
C PHE A 159 8.32 -17.63 17.66
N LYS A 160 9.13 -16.72 17.15
CA LYS A 160 8.64 -15.48 16.55
C LYS A 160 8.20 -15.78 15.11
N LEU A 161 6.91 -15.59 14.82
CA LEU A 161 6.33 -15.84 13.50
C LEU A 161 6.49 -14.64 12.58
N ASP A 162 6.67 -13.44 13.12
CA ASP A 162 6.72 -12.15 12.43
C ASP A 162 8.01 -11.35 12.66
N PRO A 163 9.22 -11.93 12.48
CA PRO A 163 10.44 -11.14 12.59
C PRO A 163 10.41 -10.02 11.52
N TYR A 164 10.91 -8.83 11.87
CA TYR A 164 10.93 -7.65 10.98
C TYR A 164 11.49 -7.94 9.59
N GLU A 165 12.55 -8.73 9.49
CA GLU A 165 13.20 -9.12 8.23
C GLU A 165 12.25 -9.80 7.25
N ARG A 166 11.24 -10.49 7.74
CA ARG A 166 10.22 -11.19 6.94
C ARG A 166 9.02 -10.31 6.66
N SER A 167 8.51 -9.62 7.69
CA SER A 167 7.36 -8.73 7.54
C SER A 167 7.62 -7.66 6.49
N PHE A 168 8.82 -7.06 6.47
CA PHE A 168 9.20 -6.05 5.49
C PHE A 168 9.37 -6.56 4.06
N GLN A 169 9.32 -7.87 3.84
CA GLN A 169 9.36 -8.46 2.49
C GLN A 169 7.96 -8.73 1.93
N VAL A 170 6.90 -8.67 2.75
CA VAL A 170 5.56 -9.06 2.34
C VAL A 170 4.94 -8.02 1.43
N VAL A 171 4.76 -6.81 1.94
CA VAL A 171 4.18 -5.69 1.19
C VAL A 171 5.07 -4.46 1.30
N ARG A 172 5.19 -3.73 0.21
CA ARG A 172 5.98 -2.50 0.11
C ARG A 172 5.24 -1.44 -0.67
N VAL A 173 5.52 -0.19 -0.32
CA VAL A 173 5.18 0.97 -1.16
C VAL A 173 6.44 1.38 -1.92
N HIS A 174 6.42 1.25 -3.23
CA HIS A 174 7.50 1.66 -4.11
C HIS A 174 7.34 3.13 -4.47
N ALA A 175 8.16 4.01 -3.91
CA ALA A 175 8.22 5.42 -4.27
C ALA A 175 9.03 5.60 -5.56
N LEU A 176 8.49 6.36 -6.52
CA LEU A 176 9.11 6.63 -7.80
C LEU A 176 9.82 7.97 -7.75
N LEU A 177 11.13 7.95 -7.84
CA LEU A 177 11.97 9.15 -7.89
C LEU A 177 12.46 9.41 -9.32
N GLU A 178 12.74 10.67 -9.62
CA GLU A 178 13.42 11.02 -10.88
C GLU A 178 14.86 10.48 -10.86
N ARG A 179 15.39 10.20 -12.05
CA ARG A 179 16.65 9.45 -12.22
C ARG A 179 17.86 9.99 -11.45
N ASN A 180 17.90 11.27 -11.16
CA ASN A 180 19.04 11.94 -10.50
C ASN A 180 18.66 12.57 -9.16
N GLN A 181 17.48 12.25 -8.62
CA GLN A 181 17.11 12.74 -7.30
C GLN A 181 17.88 12.04 -6.18
N THR A 182 18.24 12.80 -5.17
CA THR A 182 18.83 12.26 -3.94
C THR A 182 17.78 11.47 -3.18
N VAL A 183 18.17 10.34 -2.62
CA VAL A 183 17.30 9.57 -1.71
C VAL A 183 17.42 10.17 -0.32
N ASP A 184 16.49 11.04 0.02
CA ASP A 184 16.37 11.69 1.32
C ASP A 184 14.90 11.74 1.77
N PRO A 185 14.59 12.12 3.01
CA PRO A 185 13.22 12.17 3.50
C PRO A 185 12.30 13.06 2.68
N GLU A 186 12.78 14.20 2.20
CA GLU A 186 11.99 15.17 1.46
C GLU A 186 11.54 14.61 0.11
N THR A 187 12.47 14.00 -0.65
CA THR A 187 12.16 13.40 -1.95
C THR A 187 11.22 12.22 -1.84
N ILE A 188 11.39 11.37 -0.83
CA ILE A 188 10.48 10.24 -0.58
C ILE A 188 9.08 10.74 -0.19
N LEU A 189 8.98 11.65 0.76
CA LEU A 189 7.69 12.19 1.21
C LEU A 189 6.98 12.97 0.08
N SER A 190 7.73 13.72 -0.73
CA SER A 190 7.18 14.40 -1.91
C SER A 190 6.64 13.41 -2.95
N SER A 191 7.32 12.29 -3.17
CA SER A 191 6.84 11.21 -4.05
C SER A 191 5.54 10.61 -3.52
N LEU A 192 5.47 10.31 -2.23
CA LEU A 192 4.25 9.82 -1.57
C LEU A 192 3.11 10.84 -1.67
N ALA A 193 3.35 12.11 -1.32
CA ALA A 193 2.36 13.19 -1.37
C ALA A 193 1.69 13.33 -2.74
N ARG A 194 2.46 13.11 -3.80
CA ARG A 194 1.97 13.20 -5.18
C ARG A 194 1.34 11.92 -5.71
N GLY A 195 1.38 10.82 -4.94
CA GLY A 195 0.93 9.51 -5.42
C GLY A 195 1.85 8.90 -6.50
N HIS A 196 3.10 9.38 -6.60
CA HIS A 196 4.15 8.78 -7.43
C HIS A 196 4.67 7.51 -6.76
N CYS A 197 3.76 6.62 -6.41
CA CYS A 197 4.08 5.38 -5.74
C CYS A 197 3.04 4.30 -6.07
N PHE A 198 3.40 3.05 -5.81
CA PHE A 198 2.51 1.93 -5.96
C PHE A 198 2.74 0.91 -4.84
N ILE A 199 1.73 0.11 -4.55
CA ILE A 199 1.80 -0.99 -3.60
C ILE A 199 2.21 -2.25 -4.33
N SER A 200 3.16 -3.01 -3.78
CA SER A 200 3.53 -4.32 -4.30
C SER A 200 3.68 -5.35 -3.19
N PHE A 201 3.21 -6.55 -3.47
CA PHE A 201 3.42 -7.73 -2.64
C PHE A 201 4.68 -8.45 -3.13
N ASP A 202 5.84 -7.88 -2.76
CA ASP A 202 7.16 -8.33 -3.21
C ASP A 202 7.49 -9.77 -2.74
N LEU A 203 6.70 -10.28 -1.81
CA LEU A 203 6.70 -11.69 -1.44
C LEU A 203 6.55 -12.63 -2.65
N PHE A 204 5.81 -12.22 -3.67
CA PHE A 204 5.53 -13.05 -4.84
C PHE A 204 6.54 -12.86 -5.95
N CYS A 205 6.98 -11.63 -6.17
CA CYS A 205 7.93 -11.27 -7.21
C CYS A 205 8.44 -9.84 -6.96
N ASP A 206 9.68 -9.56 -7.36
CA ASP A 206 10.21 -8.20 -7.37
C ASP A 206 9.47 -7.35 -8.40
N ALA A 207 8.84 -6.27 -7.94
CA ALA A 207 8.11 -5.31 -8.77
C ALA A 207 9.00 -4.22 -9.39
N GLY A 208 10.32 -4.31 -9.20
CA GLY A 208 11.27 -3.37 -9.80
C GLY A 208 11.10 -3.26 -11.32
N GLY A 209 10.91 -2.03 -11.81
CA GLY A 209 10.64 -1.80 -13.23
C GLY A 209 9.16 -1.62 -13.60
N PHE A 210 8.21 -1.87 -12.68
CA PHE A 210 6.81 -1.53 -12.95
C PHE A 210 6.65 -0.04 -13.23
N ARG A 211 5.83 0.29 -14.25
CA ARG A 211 5.47 1.66 -14.63
C ARG A 211 4.02 1.72 -15.09
N PHE A 212 3.32 2.76 -14.65
CA PHE A 212 2.01 3.14 -15.16
C PHE A 212 2.05 4.61 -15.54
N THR A 213 1.91 4.91 -16.82
CA THR A 213 2.04 6.27 -17.38
C THR A 213 0.90 6.57 -18.35
N ALA A 214 0.68 7.86 -18.62
CA ALA A 214 -0.26 8.33 -19.62
C ALA A 214 0.37 9.36 -20.54
N ASN A 215 -0.11 9.42 -21.80
CA ASN A 215 0.36 10.36 -22.83
C ASN A 215 -0.83 10.79 -23.70
N ASN A 216 -1.02 12.10 -23.88
CA ASN A 216 -2.05 12.68 -24.73
C ASN A 216 -1.51 13.25 -26.05
N GLY A 217 -0.23 13.00 -26.36
CA GLY A 217 0.47 13.55 -27.52
C GLY A 217 1.19 14.87 -27.27
N ILE A 218 0.88 15.56 -26.17
CA ILE A 218 1.49 16.85 -25.78
C ILE A 218 2.38 16.65 -24.55
N GLU A 219 1.85 15.94 -23.57
CA GLU A 219 2.52 15.69 -22.30
C GLU A 219 2.48 14.21 -21.92
N LYS A 220 3.44 13.81 -21.10
CA LYS A 220 3.53 12.46 -20.53
C LYS A 220 3.59 12.57 -19.01
N VAL A 221 2.75 11.83 -18.33
CA VAL A 221 2.60 11.82 -16.87
C VAL A 221 2.70 10.39 -16.31
N MET A 222 2.81 10.27 -15.00
CA MET A 222 2.79 8.98 -14.31
C MET A 222 1.63 8.90 -13.31
N MET A 223 1.48 7.78 -12.64
CA MET A 223 0.51 7.62 -11.55
C MET A 223 0.66 8.74 -10.51
N GLY A 224 -0.47 9.23 -9.98
CA GLY A 224 -0.58 10.42 -9.13
C GLY A 224 -0.87 11.71 -9.87
N ASP A 225 -0.51 11.80 -11.15
CA ASP A 225 -0.66 13.02 -11.94
C ASP A 225 -2.02 13.14 -12.63
N GLU A 226 -2.30 14.37 -13.09
CA GLU A 226 -3.41 14.70 -13.98
C GLU A 226 -2.92 14.88 -15.41
N ILE A 227 -3.78 14.51 -16.37
CA ILE A 227 -3.55 14.73 -17.79
C ILE A 227 -4.86 15.15 -18.47
N LYS A 228 -4.78 16.14 -19.35
CA LYS A 228 -5.95 16.58 -20.12
C LYS A 228 -6.33 15.55 -21.18
N LEU A 229 -7.64 15.27 -21.28
CA LEU A 229 -8.16 14.49 -22.38
C LEU A 229 -8.02 15.29 -23.68
N SER A 230 -7.28 14.75 -24.65
CA SER A 230 -7.17 15.34 -25.99
C SER A 230 -8.22 14.73 -26.94
N ASP A 231 -8.43 15.37 -28.10
CA ASP A 231 -9.34 14.87 -29.14
C ASP A 231 -8.90 13.49 -29.65
N SER A 232 -7.60 13.22 -29.67
CA SER A 232 -7.05 11.90 -30.02
C SER A 232 -7.16 10.86 -28.90
N GLY A 233 -7.58 11.26 -27.70
CA GLY A 233 -7.62 10.44 -26.50
C GLY A 233 -6.33 10.50 -25.69
N VAL A 234 -6.27 9.69 -24.65
CA VAL A 234 -5.09 9.51 -23.78
C VAL A 234 -4.63 8.05 -23.90
N ARG A 235 -3.36 7.85 -24.11
CA ARG A 235 -2.74 6.52 -24.15
C ARG A 235 -2.19 6.17 -22.78
N LEU A 236 -2.80 5.20 -22.12
CA LEU A 236 -2.31 4.60 -20.89
C LEU A 236 -1.28 3.52 -21.24
N THR A 237 -0.14 3.53 -20.59
CA THR A 237 0.91 2.52 -20.80
C THR A 237 1.24 1.87 -19.48
N VAL A 238 1.16 0.54 -19.42
CA VAL A 238 1.57 -0.28 -18.29
C VAL A 238 2.77 -1.13 -18.72
N LYS A 239 3.80 -1.18 -17.88
CA LYS A 239 4.96 -2.07 -18.02
C LYS A 239 5.19 -2.85 -16.75
N THR A 240 5.44 -4.13 -16.89
CA THR A 240 5.76 -5.05 -15.78
C THR A 240 7.07 -5.78 -16.05
N PRO A 241 7.84 -6.15 -15.00
CA PRO A 241 9.10 -6.88 -15.20
C PRO A 241 8.89 -8.34 -15.63
N VAL A 242 7.70 -8.90 -15.40
CA VAL A 242 7.34 -10.26 -15.76
C VAL A 242 5.99 -10.29 -16.46
N LYS A 243 5.72 -11.31 -17.29
CA LYS A 243 4.40 -11.49 -17.91
C LYS A 243 3.32 -11.60 -16.84
N SER A 244 2.25 -10.83 -17.02
CA SER A 244 1.22 -10.64 -16.00
C SER A 244 -0.15 -10.49 -16.62
N ARG A 245 -1.19 -10.66 -15.81
CA ARG A 245 -2.54 -10.22 -16.10
C ARG A 245 -2.70 -8.80 -15.58
N MET A 246 -3.12 -7.89 -16.45
CA MET A 246 -3.33 -6.47 -16.16
C MET A 246 -4.81 -6.15 -16.16
N MET A 247 -5.36 -5.71 -15.05
CA MET A 247 -6.74 -5.28 -14.90
C MET A 247 -6.79 -3.76 -14.79
N TYR A 248 -7.58 -3.11 -15.64
CA TYR A 248 -7.72 -1.67 -15.71
C TYR A 248 -9.05 -1.25 -15.10
N PHE A 249 -8.98 -0.27 -14.20
CA PHE A 249 -10.14 0.30 -13.52
C PHE A 249 -10.32 1.76 -13.93
N ARG A 250 -11.58 2.16 -14.12
CA ARG A 250 -11.98 3.56 -14.27
C ARG A 250 -13.05 3.89 -13.24
N ASN A 251 -12.80 4.90 -12.41
CA ASN A 251 -13.70 5.32 -11.33
C ASN A 251 -14.11 4.17 -10.39
N GLY A 252 -13.19 3.24 -10.12
CA GLY A 252 -13.41 2.07 -9.28
C GLY A 252 -14.00 0.84 -9.99
N GLU A 253 -14.44 0.96 -11.23
CA GLU A 253 -15.03 -0.15 -12.02
C GLU A 253 -14.01 -0.72 -13.00
N MET A 254 -13.88 -2.04 -13.02
CA MET A 254 -13.02 -2.74 -13.97
C MET A 254 -13.67 -2.65 -15.37
N PHE A 255 -12.89 -2.20 -16.36
CA PHE A 255 -13.39 -2.01 -17.72
C PHE A 255 -12.57 -2.73 -18.81
N HIS A 256 -11.34 -3.14 -18.48
CA HIS A 256 -10.46 -3.83 -19.43
C HIS A 256 -9.51 -4.79 -18.73
N GLU A 257 -9.17 -5.89 -19.39
CA GLU A 257 -8.22 -6.90 -18.91
C GLU A 257 -7.32 -7.35 -20.06
N GLU A 258 -6.03 -7.54 -19.79
CA GLU A 258 -5.07 -8.17 -20.67
C GLU A 258 -4.34 -9.28 -19.92
N ARG A 259 -3.98 -10.36 -20.60
CA ARG A 259 -3.30 -11.51 -20.00
C ARG A 259 -1.99 -11.82 -20.71
N GLU A 260 -1.05 -12.40 -19.98
CA GLU A 260 0.23 -12.88 -20.52
C GLU A 260 1.09 -11.77 -21.18
N VAL A 261 0.97 -10.52 -20.70
CA VAL A 261 1.67 -9.36 -21.28
C VAL A 261 2.71 -8.77 -20.34
N LEU A 262 3.80 -8.23 -20.94
CA LEU A 262 4.83 -7.44 -20.23
C LEU A 262 4.57 -5.94 -20.35
N ASP A 263 3.95 -5.54 -21.45
CA ASP A 263 3.83 -4.16 -21.89
C ASP A 263 2.51 -4.01 -22.64
N LYS A 264 1.71 -3.04 -22.24
CA LYS A 264 0.45 -2.76 -22.89
C LYS A 264 0.17 -1.29 -22.97
N GLU A 265 -0.23 -0.84 -24.16
CA GLU A 265 -0.81 0.45 -24.39
C GLU A 265 -2.31 0.35 -24.62
N LEU A 266 -3.09 1.15 -23.93
CA LEU A 266 -4.54 1.23 -24.04
C LEU A 266 -4.96 2.68 -24.30
N LEU A 267 -5.67 2.91 -25.41
CA LEU A 267 -6.22 4.22 -25.74
C LEU A 267 -7.56 4.41 -25.02
N VAL A 268 -7.66 5.45 -24.19
CA VAL A 268 -8.90 5.86 -23.53
C VAL A 268 -9.38 7.20 -24.08
N ARG A 269 -10.70 7.36 -24.19
CA ARG A 269 -11.37 8.54 -24.77
C ARG A 269 -12.38 9.16 -23.81
N GLU A 270 -12.34 8.78 -22.55
CA GLU A 270 -13.25 9.24 -21.53
C GLU A 270 -12.48 9.79 -20.32
N ARG A 271 -13.02 10.84 -19.71
CA ARG A 271 -12.52 11.37 -18.45
C ARG A 271 -12.75 10.35 -17.33
N GLY A 272 -11.87 10.36 -16.34
CA GLY A 272 -12.01 9.48 -15.20
C GLY A 272 -10.72 9.32 -14.42
N VAL A 273 -10.81 8.57 -13.34
CA VAL A 273 -9.70 8.17 -12.48
C VAL A 273 -9.30 6.76 -12.89
N TYR A 274 -8.11 6.62 -13.43
CA TYR A 274 -7.62 5.35 -14.00
C TYR A 274 -6.54 4.76 -13.11
N ARG A 275 -6.71 3.50 -12.69
CA ARG A 275 -5.70 2.72 -11.98
C ARG A 275 -5.59 1.31 -12.53
N VAL A 276 -4.54 0.62 -12.19
CA VAL A 276 -4.32 -0.78 -12.62
C VAL A 276 -4.00 -1.66 -11.43
N GLU A 277 -4.46 -2.90 -11.53
CA GLU A 277 -4.06 -3.99 -10.65
C GLU A 277 -3.40 -5.07 -11.51
N ILE A 278 -2.25 -5.57 -11.06
CA ILE A 278 -1.44 -6.57 -11.76
C ILE A 278 -1.48 -7.88 -11.00
N TYR A 279 -1.68 -8.97 -11.72
CA TYR A 279 -1.82 -10.32 -11.19
C TYR A 279 -0.81 -11.26 -11.83
N LEU A 280 -0.36 -12.26 -11.10
CA LEU A 280 0.58 -13.28 -11.54
C LEU A 280 -0.15 -14.60 -11.80
N ASP A 281 -0.64 -14.81 -13.03
CA ASP A 281 -1.39 -16.02 -13.41
C ASP A 281 -0.54 -17.30 -13.34
N GLN A 282 0.80 -17.18 -13.30
CA GLN A 282 1.72 -18.28 -13.08
C GLN A 282 1.72 -18.81 -11.64
N LEU A 283 1.17 -18.07 -10.69
CA LEU A 283 0.93 -18.57 -9.34
C LEU A 283 -0.30 -19.48 -9.32
N ARG A 284 -0.35 -20.40 -8.34
CA ARG A 284 -1.53 -21.25 -8.13
C ARG A 284 -2.60 -20.51 -7.34
N GLU A 285 -3.86 -20.89 -7.52
CA GLU A 285 -4.93 -20.41 -6.66
C GLU A 285 -4.68 -20.78 -5.19
N PRO A 286 -5.06 -19.90 -4.26
CA PRO A 286 -5.81 -18.64 -4.44
C PRO A 286 -4.93 -17.42 -4.83
N LEU A 287 -3.60 -17.54 -4.87
CA LEU A 287 -2.67 -16.42 -5.04
C LEU A 287 -2.77 -15.76 -6.42
N SER A 288 -3.03 -16.53 -7.48
CA SER A 288 -3.25 -15.99 -8.82
C SER A 288 -4.46 -15.05 -8.92
N ASN A 289 -5.38 -15.13 -7.95
CA ASN A 289 -6.56 -14.28 -7.85
C ASN A 289 -6.35 -13.05 -6.95
N GLN A 290 -5.14 -12.87 -6.41
CA GLN A 290 -4.76 -11.72 -5.61
C GLN A 290 -3.84 -10.78 -6.39
N PRO A 291 -4.03 -9.44 -6.32
CA PRO A 291 -3.15 -8.52 -7.04
C PRO A 291 -1.74 -8.56 -6.49
N TRP A 292 -0.75 -8.69 -7.37
CA TRP A 292 0.65 -8.50 -7.03
C TRP A 292 1.01 -7.02 -6.89
N ILE A 293 0.46 -6.17 -7.78
CA ILE A 293 0.68 -4.71 -7.73
C ILE A 293 -0.67 -3.99 -7.77
N ILE A 294 -0.78 -2.93 -6.97
CA ILE A 294 -1.89 -1.96 -7.00
C ILE A 294 -1.28 -0.58 -7.25
N SER A 295 -1.61 0.05 -8.38
CA SER A 295 -1.11 1.39 -8.70
C SER A 295 -1.92 2.48 -8.00
N ASN A 296 -1.28 3.62 -7.74
CA ASN A 296 -2.01 4.88 -7.61
C ASN A 296 -2.58 5.30 -8.97
N PRO A 297 -3.61 6.15 -9.01
CA PRO A 297 -4.32 6.46 -10.24
C PRO A 297 -3.64 7.55 -11.07
N ILE A 298 -4.02 7.60 -12.36
CA ILE A 298 -3.85 8.76 -13.24
C ILE A 298 -5.22 9.40 -13.43
N TYR A 299 -5.29 10.71 -13.33
CA TYR A 299 -6.52 11.49 -13.43
C TYR A 299 -6.64 12.10 -14.83
N VAL A 300 -7.52 11.54 -15.68
CA VAL A 300 -7.83 12.08 -17.01
C VAL A 300 -8.97 13.10 -16.88
N ARG A 301 -8.66 14.37 -17.12
CA ARG A 301 -9.60 15.52 -16.91
C ARG A 301 -10.04 16.17 -18.22
#